data_499c21018d942e2487e76a526b1e9e98
#
_entry.id   499c21018d942e2487e76a526b1e9e98
#
_cell.length_a   1.000
_cell.length_b   1.000
_cell.length_c   1.000
_cell.angle_alpha   90.00
_cell.angle_beta   90.00
_cell.angle_gamma   90.00
#
_symmetry.space_group_name_H-M   'P 1'
#
loop_
_entity.id
_entity.type
_entity.pdbx_description
1 polymer ?
#
loop_
_entity_poly.entity_id
_entity_poly.type
_entity_poly.pdbx_seq_one_letter_code
_entity_poly.pdbx_strand_id
1 'polypeptide(L)'
;MKKQIFILCLILIGCGKNDSKNQKGYQTENVILITLDGVRWEDLFYGADENIVLDTLFVKDVEATSAKYWSEDYRERRKLVFPFFWNTIGEQGQIYGNKEQGSVMRLTNPYWFSYPGYNELLVGFNDDSVNSNEKEWNPNINLLEFLDQQEGFEDRVAAFASWDVFDWIINTERNDFTINSGGYPFYDEKLTPKQQWLNTFIEDVPSPWYGSAVRWDAFTFEYAFEYLKLNKPRFLYISFDETDEFAHQREYDKYLDTANRSDGYIKAIWDWTQSNEMYRGKTTMMITTDHGRGSYEHGAWGSHGDGVPGAEFLWTAIIGPDTPAIGEMTNTDTIATSQLATTLGYLLGYDFISNQPVGHVVDPMVGLIK
;
A
#
# COMPACT_ATOMS: atom_id res chain seq x y z
N MET A 1 -65.24 -43.98 11.92
CA MET A 1 -64.70 -42.67 11.69
C MET A 1 -63.44 -42.56 12.52
N LYS A 2 -62.27 -42.69 11.88
CA LYS A 2 -60.94 -42.54 12.56
C LYS A 2 -60.45 -41.09 12.30
N LYS A 3 -60.30 -40.34 13.38
CA LYS A 3 -59.69 -39.02 13.33
C LYS A 3 -58.14 -39.16 13.22
N GLN A 4 -57.58 -38.70 12.13
CA GLN A 4 -56.12 -38.52 12.02
C GLN A 4 -55.75 -37.17 12.63
N ILE A 5 -54.84 -37.20 13.61
CA ILE A 5 -54.20 -36.02 14.21
C ILE A 5 -52.95 -35.75 13.39
N PHE A 6 -52.91 -34.63 12.70
CA PHE A 6 -51.69 -34.10 12.05
C PHE A 6 -50.89 -33.34 13.10
N ILE A 7 -49.72 -33.88 13.46
CA ILE A 7 -48.75 -33.15 14.27
C ILE A 7 -47.87 -32.31 13.31
N LEU A 8 -48.04 -30.99 13.40
CA LEU A 8 -47.23 -30.01 12.67
C LEU A 8 -45.94 -29.81 13.45
N CYS A 9 -44.81 -30.40 13.01
CA CYS A 9 -43.50 -30.11 13.52
C CYS A 9 -43.05 -28.74 12.98
N LEU A 10 -43.08 -27.70 13.80
CA LEU A 10 -42.36 -26.44 13.54
C LEU A 10 -40.86 -26.68 13.69
N ILE A 11 -40.15 -26.71 12.57
CA ILE A 11 -38.71 -26.64 12.54
C ILE A 11 -38.36 -25.17 12.74
N LEU A 12 -37.91 -24.80 13.93
CA LEU A 12 -37.26 -23.53 14.21
C LEU A 12 -35.86 -23.57 13.52
N ILE A 13 -35.79 -22.98 12.33
CA ILE A 13 -34.51 -22.67 11.71
C ILE A 13 -33.95 -21.51 12.56
N GLY A 14 -33.06 -21.82 13.48
CA GLY A 14 -32.25 -20.84 14.18
C GLY A 14 -31.31 -20.21 13.14
N CYS A 15 -31.53 -18.94 12.81
CA CYS A 15 -30.51 -18.10 12.18
C CYS A 15 -29.34 -17.99 13.15
N GLY A 16 -28.44 -18.96 13.15
CA GLY A 16 -27.10 -18.78 13.69
C GLY A 16 -26.42 -17.73 12.81
N LYS A 17 -26.03 -16.61 13.41
CA LYS A 17 -24.99 -15.77 12.80
C LYS A 17 -23.78 -16.67 12.66
N ASN A 18 -23.50 -17.11 11.45
CA ASN A 18 -22.19 -17.63 11.10
C ASN A 18 -21.24 -16.43 11.18
N ASP A 19 -20.58 -16.25 12.33
CA ASP A 19 -19.32 -15.57 12.37
C ASP A 19 -18.39 -16.45 11.50
N SER A 20 -18.20 -16.06 10.25
CA SER A 20 -17.24 -16.69 9.35
C SER A 20 -15.84 -16.39 9.90
N LYS A 21 -15.38 -17.20 10.84
CA LYS A 21 -13.98 -17.12 11.29
C LYS A 21 -13.12 -17.42 10.09
N ASN A 22 -12.12 -16.55 9.86
CA ASN A 22 -11.01 -16.78 8.95
C ASN A 22 -10.56 -18.25 9.04
N GLN A 23 -10.48 -18.95 7.91
CA GLN A 23 -10.23 -20.41 7.85
C GLN A 23 -8.91 -20.79 8.56
N LYS A 24 -7.94 -19.89 8.69
CA LYS A 24 -6.65 -20.09 9.37
C LYS A 24 -6.66 -19.64 10.84
N GLY A 25 -7.78 -19.08 11.32
CA GLY A 25 -7.95 -18.66 12.72
C GLY A 25 -7.40 -17.29 13.06
N TYR A 26 -6.98 -16.48 12.07
CA TYR A 26 -6.56 -15.09 12.23
C TYR A 26 -7.74 -14.17 12.57
N GLN A 27 -7.43 -13.06 13.26
CA GLN A 27 -8.40 -12.01 13.59
C GLN A 27 -8.57 -11.01 12.44
N THR A 28 -7.62 -10.98 11.50
CA THR A 28 -7.66 -10.13 10.31
C THR A 28 -8.82 -10.51 9.41
N GLU A 29 -9.80 -9.63 9.31
CA GLU A 29 -10.94 -9.74 8.41
C GLU A 29 -10.84 -8.75 7.24
N ASN A 30 -10.05 -7.67 7.41
CA ASN A 30 -9.86 -6.60 6.44
C ASN A 30 -8.38 -6.31 6.27
N VAL A 31 -7.97 -5.96 5.05
CA VAL A 31 -6.61 -5.53 4.71
C VAL A 31 -6.66 -4.18 4.01
N ILE A 32 -5.77 -3.29 4.40
CA ILE A 32 -5.46 -2.06 3.67
C ILE A 32 -4.00 -2.13 3.24
N LEU A 33 -3.76 -2.19 1.94
CA LEU A 33 -2.44 -2.12 1.34
C LEU A 33 -2.22 -0.70 0.81
N ILE A 34 -1.10 -0.08 1.17
CA ILE A 34 -0.74 1.26 0.69
C ILE A 34 0.66 1.22 0.12
N THR A 35 0.85 1.83 -1.05
CA THR A 35 2.19 2.05 -1.62
C THR A 35 2.51 3.53 -1.71
N LEU A 36 3.77 3.86 -1.41
CA LEU A 36 4.37 5.17 -1.61
C LEU A 36 5.42 5.01 -2.70
N ASP A 37 5.15 5.50 -3.91
CA ASP A 37 6.02 5.29 -5.06
C ASP A 37 7.41 5.86 -4.83
N GLY A 38 8.42 5.02 -5.03
CA GLY A 38 9.82 5.39 -5.01
C GLY A 38 10.35 6.00 -3.70
N VAL A 39 9.71 5.76 -2.56
CA VAL A 39 10.24 6.23 -1.26
C VAL A 39 11.46 5.42 -0.86
N ARG A 40 12.58 6.12 -0.70
CA ARG A 40 13.87 5.53 -0.33
C ARG A 40 13.83 4.91 1.06
N TRP A 41 14.45 3.73 1.20
CA TRP A 41 14.60 3.10 2.51
C TRP A 41 15.44 3.96 3.47
N GLU A 42 16.44 4.70 2.97
CA GLU A 42 17.26 5.62 3.76
C GLU A 42 16.40 6.70 4.44
N ASP A 43 15.50 7.32 3.67
CA ASP A 43 14.64 8.39 4.19
C ASP A 43 13.62 7.88 5.20
N LEU A 44 13.15 6.62 5.05
CA LEU A 44 12.29 5.99 6.06
C LEU A 44 13.05 5.72 7.37
N PHE A 45 14.24 5.11 7.30
CA PHE A 45 14.94 4.63 8.50
C PHE A 45 15.83 5.69 9.16
N TYR A 46 16.33 6.65 8.39
CA TYR A 46 17.26 7.68 8.88
C TYR A 46 16.70 9.10 8.79
N GLY A 47 15.52 9.28 8.18
CA GLY A 47 14.94 10.60 7.94
C GLY A 47 15.66 11.35 6.83
N ALA A 48 15.53 12.66 6.78
CA ALA A 48 16.14 13.50 5.74
C ALA A 48 17.64 13.21 5.59
N ASP A 49 18.08 12.93 4.36
CA ASP A 49 19.49 12.69 4.05
C ASP A 49 20.29 14.00 4.19
N GLU A 50 21.36 13.96 4.98
CA GLU A 50 22.17 15.14 5.30
C GLU A 50 22.74 15.82 4.05
N ASN A 51 23.26 15.03 3.11
CA ASN A 51 23.88 15.56 1.91
C ASN A 51 22.85 16.20 0.97
N ILE A 52 21.63 15.63 0.91
CA ILE A 52 20.58 16.13 0.01
C ILE A 52 19.90 17.36 0.62
N VAL A 53 19.56 17.32 1.93
CA VAL A 53 18.81 18.40 2.59
C VAL A 53 19.59 19.71 2.67
N LEU A 54 20.92 19.65 2.66
CA LEU A 54 21.81 20.81 2.68
C LEU A 54 22.21 21.30 1.28
N ASP A 55 21.85 20.57 0.22
CA ASP A 55 22.24 20.92 -1.15
C ASP A 55 21.21 21.84 -1.81
N THR A 56 21.61 23.07 -2.12
CA THR A 56 20.76 24.06 -2.80
C THR A 56 20.38 23.68 -4.23
N LEU A 57 20.97 22.64 -4.80
CA LEU A 57 20.54 22.08 -6.09
C LEU A 57 19.24 21.28 -5.96
N PHE A 58 18.96 20.75 -4.76
CA PHE A 58 17.82 19.86 -4.50
C PHE A 58 16.80 20.44 -3.52
N VAL A 59 17.19 21.47 -2.77
CA VAL A 59 16.35 22.10 -1.74
C VAL A 59 16.31 23.62 -2.00
N LYS A 60 15.11 24.13 -2.22
CA LYS A 60 14.90 25.54 -2.55
C LYS A 60 15.17 26.47 -1.35
N ASP A 61 14.73 26.05 -0.17
CA ASP A 61 14.93 26.77 1.09
C ASP A 61 15.52 25.81 2.13
N VAL A 62 16.85 25.74 2.16
CA VAL A 62 17.60 24.84 3.05
C VAL A 62 17.32 25.13 4.52
N GLU A 63 17.21 26.42 4.90
CA GLU A 63 16.94 26.79 6.29
C GLU A 63 15.55 26.33 6.75
N ALA A 64 14.51 26.60 5.96
CA ALA A 64 13.15 26.19 6.28
C ALA A 64 13.01 24.66 6.27
N THR A 65 13.59 23.97 5.27
CA THR A 65 13.53 22.52 5.15
C THR A 65 14.26 21.84 6.30
N SER A 66 15.47 22.30 6.63
CA SER A 66 16.24 21.78 7.77
C SER A 66 15.51 22.03 9.09
N ALA A 67 14.95 23.23 9.30
CA ALA A 67 14.16 23.50 10.50
C ALA A 67 12.97 22.55 10.67
N LYS A 68 12.42 22.03 9.57
CA LYS A 68 11.25 21.12 9.57
C LYS A 68 11.65 19.66 9.72
N TYR A 69 12.71 19.21 9.05
CA TYR A 69 12.99 17.77 8.87
C TYR A 69 14.36 17.33 9.39
N TRP A 70 15.22 18.23 9.84
CA TRP A 70 16.56 17.88 10.29
C TRP A 70 16.65 17.73 11.81
N SER A 71 17.37 16.71 12.23
CA SER A 71 17.87 16.49 13.59
C SER A 71 19.18 15.71 13.49
N GLU A 72 20.15 16.00 14.36
CA GLU A 72 21.40 15.24 14.47
C GLU A 72 21.15 13.79 14.88
N ASP A 73 20.18 13.55 15.74
CA ASP A 73 19.72 12.19 16.08
C ASP A 73 18.80 11.69 14.98
N TYR A 74 19.25 10.67 14.23
CA TYR A 74 18.48 10.07 13.15
C TYR A 74 17.16 9.48 13.61
N ARG A 75 17.07 9.02 14.88
CA ARG A 75 15.81 8.48 15.44
C ARG A 75 14.74 9.57 15.60
N GLU A 76 15.17 10.78 15.94
CA GLU A 76 14.25 11.93 15.95
C GLU A 76 14.01 12.44 14.53
N ARG A 77 15.03 12.49 13.68
CA ARG A 77 14.94 12.95 12.29
C ARG A 77 13.94 12.11 11.46
N ARG A 78 13.97 10.77 11.58
CA ARG A 78 13.00 9.92 10.89
C ARG A 78 11.55 10.13 11.35
N LYS A 79 11.33 10.52 12.62
CA LYS A 79 10.00 10.87 13.14
C LYS A 79 9.51 12.22 12.63
N LEU A 80 10.40 13.14 12.23
CA LEU A 80 10.00 14.40 11.61
C LEU A 80 9.42 14.16 10.21
N VAL A 81 9.92 13.18 9.47
CA VAL A 81 9.43 12.83 8.13
C VAL A 81 8.23 11.86 8.23
N PHE A 82 8.35 10.81 9.05
CA PHE A 82 7.36 9.74 9.18
C PHE A 82 6.88 9.56 10.63
N PRO A 83 6.14 10.53 11.20
CA PRO A 83 5.72 10.48 12.60
C PRO A 83 4.79 9.31 12.94
N PHE A 84 3.85 8.93 12.08
CA PHE A 84 2.96 7.80 12.34
C PHE A 84 3.70 6.47 12.26
N PHE A 85 4.57 6.30 11.28
CA PHE A 85 5.39 5.08 11.17
C PHE A 85 6.16 4.83 12.47
N TRP A 86 6.88 5.83 12.97
CA TRP A 86 7.79 5.61 14.11
C TRP A 86 7.13 5.71 15.48
N ASN A 87 6.06 6.51 15.63
CA ASN A 87 5.36 6.62 16.91
C ASN A 87 4.21 5.63 17.07
N THR A 88 3.78 4.97 15.98
CA THR A 88 2.67 4.00 16.04
C THR A 88 3.09 2.63 15.51
N ILE A 89 3.50 2.52 14.23
CA ILE A 89 3.83 1.20 13.66
C ILE A 89 5.11 0.66 14.29
N GLY A 90 6.11 1.52 14.52
CA GLY A 90 7.35 1.14 15.21
C GLY A 90 7.17 0.66 16.65
N GLU A 91 6.01 0.94 17.26
CA GLU A 91 5.68 0.48 18.62
C GLU A 91 4.66 -0.67 18.63
N GLN A 92 3.78 -0.75 17.64
CA GLN A 92 2.62 -1.66 17.63
C GLN A 92 2.62 -2.67 16.49
N GLY A 93 3.59 -2.60 15.58
CA GLY A 93 3.70 -3.44 14.40
C GLY A 93 5.14 -3.88 14.13
N GLN A 94 5.49 -3.99 12.86
CA GLN A 94 6.82 -4.37 12.41
C GLN A 94 7.22 -3.52 11.20
N ILE A 95 8.52 -3.15 11.10
CA ILE A 95 9.08 -2.39 9.99
C ILE A 95 10.34 -3.11 9.50
N TYR A 96 10.39 -3.45 8.21
CA TYR A 96 11.45 -4.19 7.55
C TYR A 96 12.11 -3.35 6.45
N GLY A 97 13.37 -3.66 6.14
CA GLY A 97 14.09 -3.05 5.02
C GLY A 97 15.30 -2.22 5.43
N ASN A 98 15.61 -2.11 6.74
CA ASN A 98 16.87 -1.48 7.17
C ASN A 98 18.04 -2.44 6.95
N LYS A 99 18.63 -2.37 5.74
CA LYS A 99 19.75 -3.26 5.37
C LYS A 99 20.99 -3.06 6.24
N GLU A 100 21.20 -1.87 6.82
CA GLU A 100 22.30 -1.60 7.73
C GLU A 100 22.12 -2.29 9.09
N GLN A 101 20.88 -2.63 9.44
CA GLN A 101 20.56 -3.44 10.61
C GLN A 101 20.32 -4.91 10.27
N GLY A 102 20.71 -5.35 9.07
CA GLY A 102 20.59 -6.74 8.64
C GLY A 102 19.16 -7.18 8.29
N SER A 103 18.27 -6.24 8.03
CA SER A 103 16.93 -6.52 7.51
C SER A 103 16.86 -6.06 6.06
N VAL A 104 17.06 -6.98 5.13
CA VAL A 104 17.08 -6.67 3.70
C VAL A 104 15.73 -6.99 3.08
N MET A 105 15.15 -6.01 2.39
CA MET A 105 14.01 -6.21 1.51
C MET A 105 14.36 -5.73 0.10
N ARG A 106 13.97 -6.50 -0.93
CA ARG A 106 14.36 -6.19 -2.30
C ARG A 106 13.39 -6.71 -3.36
N LEU A 107 13.44 -6.07 -4.52
CA LEU A 107 12.87 -6.61 -5.75
C LEU A 107 13.65 -7.84 -6.21
N THR A 108 12.94 -8.81 -6.81
CA THR A 108 13.55 -9.94 -7.51
C THR A 108 13.56 -9.74 -9.03
N ASN A 109 12.70 -8.84 -9.56
CA ASN A 109 12.80 -8.42 -10.95
C ASN A 109 14.07 -7.58 -11.17
N PRO A 110 14.69 -7.60 -12.38
CA PRO A 110 15.92 -6.87 -12.65
C PRO A 110 15.68 -5.41 -13.08
N TYR A 111 14.43 -4.95 -13.18
CA TYR A 111 14.06 -3.67 -13.82
C TYR A 111 14.06 -2.49 -12.84
N TRP A 112 13.68 -2.70 -11.56
CA TRP A 112 13.68 -1.74 -10.45
C TRP A 112 12.98 -0.42 -10.75
N PHE A 113 11.80 -0.49 -11.39
CA PHE A 113 10.90 0.64 -11.65
C PHE A 113 9.43 0.21 -11.52
N SER A 114 8.52 1.17 -11.64
CA SER A 114 7.15 1.11 -11.13
C SER A 114 6.34 -0.09 -11.61
N TYR A 115 6.04 -0.25 -12.90
CA TYR A 115 5.13 -1.32 -13.31
C TYR A 115 5.66 -2.73 -12.95
N PRO A 116 6.92 -3.10 -13.24
CA PRO A 116 7.47 -4.39 -12.79
C PRO A 116 7.49 -4.55 -11.26
N GLY A 117 7.73 -3.46 -10.51
CA GLY A 117 7.69 -3.45 -9.05
C GLY A 117 6.29 -3.71 -8.51
N TYR A 118 5.29 -2.98 -9.01
CA TYR A 118 3.88 -3.20 -8.68
C TYR A 118 3.38 -4.58 -9.12
N ASN A 119 3.81 -5.06 -10.30
CA ASN A 119 3.50 -6.41 -10.73
C ASN A 119 4.02 -7.42 -9.71
N GLU A 120 5.31 -7.39 -9.37
CA GLU A 120 5.90 -8.34 -8.40
C GLU A 120 5.18 -8.29 -7.05
N LEU A 121 4.85 -7.08 -6.56
CA LEU A 121 4.11 -6.87 -5.32
C LEU A 121 2.72 -7.54 -5.34
N LEU A 122 1.97 -7.33 -6.41
CA LEU A 122 0.54 -7.71 -6.46
C LEU A 122 0.31 -9.14 -6.96
N VAL A 123 1.21 -9.68 -7.80
CA VAL A 123 1.05 -11.03 -8.36
C VAL A 123 1.84 -12.11 -7.59
N GLY A 124 2.81 -11.70 -6.76
CA GLY A 124 3.58 -12.59 -5.90
C GLY A 124 4.76 -13.30 -6.57
N PHE A 125 5.18 -12.88 -7.76
CA PHE A 125 6.36 -13.39 -8.45
C PHE A 125 6.90 -12.36 -9.44
N ASN A 126 8.18 -12.53 -9.85
CA ASN A 126 8.75 -11.77 -10.94
C ASN A 126 8.30 -12.34 -12.29
N ASP A 127 7.94 -11.47 -13.23
CA ASP A 127 7.63 -11.82 -14.62
C ASP A 127 8.45 -10.95 -15.57
N ASP A 128 9.41 -11.56 -16.26
CA ASP A 128 10.29 -10.86 -17.20
C ASP A 128 9.55 -10.30 -18.44
N SER A 129 8.31 -10.71 -18.68
CA SER A 129 7.48 -10.13 -19.75
C SER A 129 6.90 -8.76 -19.36
N VAL A 130 6.80 -8.46 -18.07
CA VAL A 130 6.38 -7.14 -17.54
C VAL A 130 7.64 -6.31 -17.29
N ASN A 131 8.08 -5.58 -18.33
CA ASN A 131 9.39 -4.93 -18.34
C ASN A 131 9.37 -3.48 -18.86
N SER A 132 8.22 -2.83 -18.83
CA SER A 132 8.04 -1.43 -19.21
C SER A 132 6.93 -0.78 -18.36
N ASN A 133 6.86 0.56 -18.41
CA ASN A 133 5.74 1.35 -17.86
C ASN A 133 4.64 1.62 -18.90
N GLU A 134 4.69 0.94 -20.03
CA GLU A 134 3.68 1.10 -21.09
C GLU A 134 2.32 0.55 -20.62
N LYS A 135 1.27 1.10 -21.21
CA LYS A 135 -0.12 0.70 -20.95
C LYS A 135 -0.46 -0.63 -21.64
N GLU A 136 0.16 -1.69 -21.17
CA GLU A 136 -0.06 -3.07 -21.58
C GLU A 136 -0.78 -3.85 -20.48
N TRP A 137 -1.85 -4.58 -20.84
CA TRP A 137 -2.63 -5.33 -19.86
C TRP A 137 -1.79 -6.40 -19.17
N ASN A 138 -1.73 -6.33 -17.85
CA ASN A 138 -1.01 -7.32 -17.05
C ASN A 138 -1.56 -8.73 -17.31
N PRO A 139 -0.74 -9.67 -17.79
CA PRO A 139 -1.19 -11.03 -18.07
C PRO A 139 -1.46 -11.84 -16.78
N ASN A 140 -0.94 -11.37 -15.65
CA ASN A 140 -0.89 -12.13 -14.42
C ASN A 140 -2.11 -11.87 -13.52
N ILE A 141 -2.54 -12.91 -12.79
CA ILE A 141 -3.58 -12.81 -11.78
C ILE A 141 -2.99 -12.15 -10.54
N ASN A 142 -3.51 -10.99 -10.16
CA ASN A 142 -3.09 -10.27 -8.96
C ASN A 142 -3.93 -10.66 -7.73
N LEU A 143 -3.46 -10.25 -6.54
CA LEU A 143 -4.12 -10.56 -5.28
C LEU A 143 -5.55 -9.99 -5.20
N LEU A 144 -5.81 -8.79 -5.77
CA LEU A 144 -7.13 -8.17 -5.76
C LEU A 144 -8.12 -9.02 -6.56
N GLU A 145 -7.72 -9.41 -7.78
CA GLU A 145 -8.50 -10.29 -8.66
C GLU A 145 -8.78 -11.65 -8.01
N PHE A 146 -7.77 -12.23 -7.37
CA PHE A 146 -7.93 -13.49 -6.65
C PHE A 146 -8.91 -13.34 -5.48
N LEU A 147 -8.83 -12.29 -4.69
CA LEU A 147 -9.69 -12.06 -3.54
C LEU A 147 -11.14 -11.77 -3.95
N ASP A 148 -11.34 -10.99 -4.99
CA ASP A 148 -12.69 -10.65 -5.50
C ASP A 148 -13.52 -11.88 -5.84
N GLN A 149 -12.86 -12.97 -6.23
CA GLN A 149 -13.50 -14.25 -6.52
C GLN A 149 -13.75 -15.13 -5.28
N GLN A 150 -13.36 -14.68 -4.07
CA GLN A 150 -13.56 -15.44 -2.85
C GLN A 150 -14.90 -15.10 -2.19
N GLU A 151 -15.55 -16.10 -1.58
CA GLU A 151 -16.79 -15.91 -0.82
C GLU A 151 -16.64 -14.81 0.25
N GLY A 152 -17.55 -13.82 0.22
CA GLY A 152 -17.58 -12.70 1.14
C GLY A 152 -16.66 -11.54 0.76
N PHE A 153 -16.09 -11.56 -0.46
CA PHE A 153 -15.37 -10.42 -1.05
C PHE A 153 -16.14 -9.77 -2.22
N GLU A 154 -17.31 -10.27 -2.55
CA GLU A 154 -18.17 -9.69 -3.58
C GLU A 154 -18.45 -8.21 -3.25
N ASP A 155 -18.11 -7.28 -4.15
CA ASP A 155 -18.18 -5.82 -3.95
C ASP A 155 -17.35 -5.30 -2.75
N ARG A 156 -16.34 -6.06 -2.31
CA ARG A 156 -15.51 -5.74 -1.13
C ARG A 156 -14.03 -5.53 -1.45
N VAL A 157 -13.68 -5.50 -2.71
CA VAL A 157 -12.34 -5.18 -3.19
C VAL A 157 -12.37 -3.82 -3.88
N ALA A 158 -11.37 -2.98 -3.63
CA ALA A 158 -11.26 -1.70 -4.33
C ALA A 158 -9.80 -1.25 -4.42
N ALA A 159 -9.50 -0.44 -5.45
CA ALA A 159 -8.20 0.19 -5.65
C ALA A 159 -8.34 1.66 -6.02
N PHE A 160 -7.47 2.50 -5.45
CA PHE A 160 -7.35 3.91 -5.77
C PHE A 160 -5.88 4.26 -5.97
N ALA A 161 -5.53 4.80 -7.14
CA ALA A 161 -4.15 5.07 -7.48
C ALA A 161 -3.97 6.48 -8.06
N SER A 162 -2.82 7.10 -7.77
CA SER A 162 -2.50 8.39 -8.35
C SER A 162 -2.09 8.29 -9.81
N TRP A 163 -1.46 7.20 -10.21
CA TRP A 163 -1.01 6.95 -11.58
C TRP A 163 -2.06 6.20 -12.42
N ASP A 164 -2.33 6.65 -13.63
CA ASP A 164 -3.37 6.09 -14.50
C ASP A 164 -3.04 4.70 -15.08
N VAL A 165 -1.78 4.29 -15.08
CA VAL A 165 -1.35 2.95 -15.54
C VAL A 165 -1.87 1.83 -14.64
N PHE A 166 -2.38 2.14 -13.45
CA PHE A 166 -2.98 1.15 -12.57
C PHE A 166 -4.18 0.40 -13.19
N ASP A 167 -4.89 0.99 -14.12
CA ASP A 167 -5.93 0.27 -14.87
C ASP A 167 -5.35 -0.96 -15.59
N TRP A 168 -4.13 -0.83 -16.14
CA TRP A 168 -3.42 -1.91 -16.82
C TRP A 168 -2.71 -2.85 -15.84
N ILE A 169 -2.09 -2.31 -14.79
CA ILE A 169 -1.42 -3.12 -13.73
C ILE A 169 -2.41 -4.09 -13.08
N ILE A 170 -3.60 -3.62 -12.75
CA ILE A 170 -4.67 -4.43 -12.12
C ILE A 170 -5.48 -5.20 -13.16
N ASN A 171 -5.41 -4.79 -14.44
CA ASN A 171 -6.14 -5.34 -15.58
C ASN A 171 -7.66 -5.20 -15.46
N THR A 172 -8.14 -3.96 -15.66
CA THR A 172 -9.59 -3.65 -15.61
C THR A 172 -10.40 -4.29 -16.73
N GLU A 173 -9.78 -4.80 -17.80
CA GLU A 173 -10.49 -5.61 -18.80
C GLU A 173 -10.98 -6.97 -18.26
N ARG A 174 -10.30 -7.47 -17.21
CA ARG A 174 -10.57 -8.78 -16.63
C ARG A 174 -11.34 -8.70 -15.32
N ASN A 175 -11.39 -7.51 -14.72
CA ASN A 175 -11.92 -7.27 -13.38
C ASN A 175 -12.99 -6.20 -13.40
N ASP A 176 -14.01 -6.33 -12.55
CA ASP A 176 -15.15 -5.41 -12.42
C ASP A 176 -15.28 -4.77 -11.02
N PHE A 177 -14.38 -5.08 -10.08
CA PHE A 177 -14.35 -4.37 -8.81
C PHE A 177 -13.93 -2.90 -8.97
N THR A 178 -14.24 -2.06 -7.99
CA THR A 178 -13.99 -0.61 -8.07
C THR A 178 -12.50 -0.28 -8.20
N ILE A 179 -12.15 0.37 -9.31
CA ILE A 179 -10.82 0.95 -9.55
C ILE A 179 -11.00 2.41 -9.96
N ASN A 180 -10.21 3.31 -9.37
CA ASN A 180 -10.13 4.70 -9.80
C ASN A 180 -8.68 5.18 -9.76
N SER A 181 -8.13 5.48 -10.92
CA SER A 181 -6.72 5.81 -11.12
C SER A 181 -6.51 7.11 -11.92
N GLY A 182 -5.33 7.72 -11.79
CA GLY A 182 -4.96 8.91 -12.54
C GLY A 182 -5.89 10.11 -12.37
N GLY A 183 -5.82 11.06 -13.29
CA GLY A 183 -6.61 12.28 -13.28
C GLY A 183 -8.08 12.10 -13.67
N TYR A 184 -8.63 10.91 -13.55
CA TYR A 184 -10.01 10.62 -13.91
C TYR A 184 -10.97 10.82 -12.74
N PRO A 185 -12.15 11.44 -12.98
CA PRO A 185 -13.23 11.50 -11.99
C PRO A 185 -13.64 10.11 -11.51
N PHE A 186 -14.12 10.03 -10.29
CA PHE A 186 -14.72 8.80 -9.78
C PHE A 186 -16.14 8.65 -10.33
N TYR A 187 -16.45 7.47 -10.85
CA TYR A 187 -17.76 7.15 -11.40
C TYR A 187 -18.46 6.12 -10.51
N ASP A 188 -19.69 6.42 -10.13
CA ASP A 188 -20.60 5.53 -9.41
C ASP A 188 -22.05 5.93 -9.80
N GLU A 189 -22.99 5.00 -9.67
CA GLU A 189 -24.42 5.29 -9.91
C GLU A 189 -24.96 6.39 -9.00
N LYS A 190 -24.43 6.51 -7.78
CA LYS A 190 -24.84 7.50 -6.77
C LYS A 190 -23.64 8.14 -6.08
N LEU A 191 -23.13 9.17 -6.69
CA LEU A 191 -22.06 9.97 -6.08
C LEU A 191 -22.58 10.76 -4.87
N THR A 192 -21.81 10.76 -3.78
CA THR A 192 -22.03 11.66 -2.65
C THR A 192 -21.75 13.12 -3.05
N PRO A 193 -22.25 14.11 -2.31
CA PRO A 193 -21.89 15.52 -2.55
C PRO A 193 -20.38 15.76 -2.52
N LYS A 194 -19.63 15.01 -1.67
CA LYS A 194 -18.17 15.10 -1.60
C LYS A 194 -17.51 14.53 -2.85
N GLN A 195 -17.95 13.38 -3.34
CA GLN A 195 -17.43 12.80 -4.58
C GLN A 195 -17.72 13.69 -5.80
N GLN A 196 -18.94 14.26 -5.88
CA GLN A 196 -19.28 15.24 -6.93
C GLN A 196 -18.36 16.46 -6.88
N TRP A 197 -18.11 17.00 -5.68
CA TRP A 197 -17.20 18.11 -5.50
C TRP A 197 -15.77 17.75 -5.89
N LEU A 198 -15.25 16.59 -5.48
CA LEU A 198 -13.93 16.09 -5.87
C LEU A 198 -13.82 15.94 -7.39
N ASN A 199 -14.85 15.40 -8.05
CA ASN A 199 -14.88 15.26 -9.50
C ASN A 199 -14.77 16.60 -10.23
N THR A 200 -15.45 17.65 -9.72
CA THR A 200 -15.31 19.00 -10.26
C THR A 200 -13.89 19.55 -10.04
N PHE A 201 -13.36 19.32 -8.84
CA PHE A 201 -12.05 19.86 -8.48
C PHE A 201 -10.88 19.21 -9.23
N ILE A 202 -10.94 17.91 -9.52
CA ILE A 202 -9.87 17.22 -10.25
C ILE A 202 -9.74 17.74 -11.69
N GLU A 203 -10.82 18.18 -12.30
CA GLU A 203 -10.81 18.80 -13.63
C GLU A 203 -10.24 20.24 -13.59
N ASP A 204 -10.49 20.97 -12.50
CA ASP A 204 -10.05 22.36 -12.31
C ASP A 204 -8.60 22.48 -11.82
N VAL A 205 -8.04 21.41 -11.20
CA VAL A 205 -6.71 21.39 -10.59
C VAL A 205 -5.90 20.23 -11.18
N PRO A 206 -5.55 20.28 -12.46
CA PRO A 206 -4.73 19.25 -13.08
C PRO A 206 -3.35 19.19 -12.43
N SER A 207 -2.77 18.00 -12.38
CA SER A 207 -1.38 17.86 -11.95
C SER A 207 -0.43 18.34 -13.07
N PRO A 208 0.81 18.70 -12.72
CA PRO A 208 1.81 19.10 -13.71
C PRO A 208 2.43 17.89 -14.45
N TRP A 209 2.11 16.66 -14.04
CA TRP A 209 2.81 15.46 -14.50
C TRP A 209 2.03 14.76 -15.62
N TYR A 210 2.72 14.49 -16.73
CA TYR A 210 2.27 13.66 -17.85
C TYR A 210 0.83 13.95 -18.33
N GLY A 211 0.43 15.22 -18.35
CA GLY A 211 -0.90 15.60 -18.81
C GLY A 211 -2.04 15.07 -17.93
N SER A 212 -1.82 15.00 -16.63
CA SER A 212 -2.72 14.45 -15.60
C SER A 212 -2.78 12.91 -15.56
N ALA A 213 -1.86 12.20 -16.20
CA ALA A 213 -1.72 10.75 -16.02
C ALA A 213 -1.44 10.39 -14.54
N VAL A 214 -0.68 11.25 -13.85
CA VAL A 214 -0.52 11.20 -12.39
C VAL A 214 -1.32 12.33 -11.76
N ARG A 215 -2.26 12.01 -10.86
CA ARG A 215 -3.00 13.02 -10.10
C ARG A 215 -2.34 13.29 -8.76
N TRP A 216 -2.69 14.43 -8.14
CA TRP A 216 -2.28 14.73 -6.78
C TRP A 216 -2.76 13.66 -5.79
N ASP A 217 -1.88 13.20 -4.90
CA ASP A 217 -2.18 12.19 -3.88
C ASP A 217 -3.33 12.58 -2.96
N ALA A 218 -3.55 13.88 -2.80
CA ALA A 218 -4.69 14.40 -2.04
C ALA A 218 -6.04 13.93 -2.62
N PHE A 219 -6.19 13.87 -3.94
CA PHE A 219 -7.41 13.33 -4.56
C PHE A 219 -7.51 11.82 -4.37
N THR A 220 -6.41 11.11 -4.53
CA THR A 220 -6.36 9.65 -4.30
C THR A 220 -6.77 9.31 -2.87
N PHE A 221 -6.20 10.02 -1.89
CA PHE A 221 -6.59 9.87 -0.49
C PHE A 221 -8.08 10.16 -0.26
N GLU A 222 -8.57 11.29 -0.77
CA GLU A 222 -9.96 11.70 -0.50
C GLU A 222 -10.98 10.77 -1.16
N TYR A 223 -10.73 10.28 -2.38
CA TYR A 223 -11.58 9.28 -3.02
C TYR A 223 -11.55 7.95 -2.27
N ALA A 224 -10.35 7.43 -1.97
CA ALA A 224 -10.19 6.17 -1.24
C ALA A 224 -10.80 6.24 0.16
N PHE A 225 -10.59 7.33 0.88
CA PHE A 225 -11.08 7.51 2.25
C PHE A 225 -12.61 7.69 2.30
N GLU A 226 -13.19 8.38 1.33
CA GLU A 226 -14.65 8.47 1.21
C GLU A 226 -15.24 7.09 0.87
N TYR A 227 -14.64 6.37 -0.09
CA TYR A 227 -15.07 5.02 -0.45
C TYR A 227 -14.97 4.05 0.73
N LEU A 228 -13.86 4.06 1.47
CA LEU A 228 -13.67 3.26 2.67
C LEU A 228 -14.80 3.46 3.70
N LYS A 229 -15.21 4.72 3.91
CA LYS A 229 -16.27 5.06 4.87
C LYS A 229 -17.66 4.60 4.43
N LEU A 230 -17.93 4.61 3.14
CA LEU A 230 -19.25 4.32 2.58
C LEU A 230 -19.42 2.83 2.25
N ASN A 231 -18.52 2.28 1.46
CA ASN A 231 -18.62 0.96 0.86
C ASN A 231 -18.01 -0.14 1.72
N LYS A 232 -17.12 0.23 2.65
CA LYS A 232 -16.53 -0.69 3.62
C LYS A 232 -15.88 -1.92 2.98
N PRO A 233 -14.90 -1.72 2.07
CA PRO A 233 -14.18 -2.83 1.46
C PRO A 233 -13.46 -3.69 2.50
N ARG A 234 -13.30 -4.99 2.21
CA ARG A 234 -12.46 -5.89 2.99
C ARG A 234 -11.01 -5.89 2.53
N PHE A 235 -10.79 -5.59 1.24
CA PHE A 235 -9.46 -5.31 0.70
C PHE A 235 -9.48 -3.96 0.00
N LEU A 236 -8.66 -3.03 0.48
CA LEU A 236 -8.49 -1.71 -0.10
C LEU A 236 -7.02 -1.50 -0.45
N TYR A 237 -6.75 -1.24 -1.73
CA TYR A 237 -5.43 -0.85 -2.19
C TYR A 237 -5.40 0.65 -2.49
N ILE A 238 -4.36 1.35 -2.02
CA ILE A 238 -4.14 2.77 -2.29
C ILE A 238 -2.69 2.95 -2.74
N SER A 239 -2.49 3.57 -3.90
CA SER A 239 -1.15 3.89 -4.41
C SER A 239 -0.98 5.39 -4.53
N PHE A 240 -0.04 5.94 -3.77
CA PHE A 240 0.41 7.33 -3.83
C PHE A 240 1.66 7.43 -4.70
N ASP A 241 1.82 8.54 -5.43
CA ASP A 241 2.81 8.67 -6.49
C ASP A 241 3.68 9.93 -6.40
N GLU A 242 3.21 11.01 -5.74
CA GLU A 242 3.89 12.31 -5.73
C GLU A 242 5.35 12.24 -5.22
N THR A 243 5.71 11.25 -4.40
CA THR A 243 7.09 11.08 -3.93
C THR A 243 8.03 10.74 -5.07
N ASP A 244 7.59 9.90 -6.01
CA ASP A 244 8.36 9.57 -7.21
C ASP A 244 8.54 10.79 -8.12
N GLU A 245 7.47 11.52 -8.36
CA GLU A 245 7.45 12.67 -9.24
C GLU A 245 8.37 13.80 -8.76
N PHE A 246 8.33 14.12 -7.46
CA PHE A 246 9.23 15.14 -6.90
C PHE A 246 10.69 14.68 -6.83
N ALA A 247 10.93 13.38 -6.63
CA ALA A 247 12.27 12.84 -6.72
C ALA A 247 12.83 12.94 -8.16
N HIS A 248 12.04 12.63 -9.19
CA HIS A 248 12.42 12.83 -10.59
C HIS A 248 12.73 14.29 -10.93
N GLN A 249 11.97 15.21 -10.36
CA GLN A 249 12.23 16.66 -10.48
C GLN A 249 13.43 17.12 -9.64
N ARG A 250 13.97 16.25 -8.77
CA ARG A 250 15.05 16.56 -7.83
C ARG A 250 14.69 17.68 -6.86
N GLU A 251 13.42 17.74 -6.43
CA GLU A 251 12.89 18.68 -5.46
C GLU A 251 12.74 17.98 -4.11
N TYR A 252 13.84 17.84 -3.38
CA TYR A 252 13.88 17.03 -2.15
C TYR A 252 13.05 17.62 -1.02
N ASP A 253 12.93 18.94 -0.92
CA ASP A 253 12.04 19.62 0.01
C ASP A 253 10.58 19.22 -0.21
N LYS A 254 10.13 19.15 -1.47
CA LYS A 254 8.79 18.71 -1.82
C LYS A 254 8.60 17.21 -1.64
N TYR A 255 9.61 16.40 -1.98
CA TYR A 255 9.63 14.97 -1.71
C TYR A 255 9.40 14.67 -0.23
N LEU A 256 10.15 15.34 0.68
CA LEU A 256 9.98 15.21 2.13
C LEU A 256 8.59 15.69 2.60
N ASP A 257 8.12 16.83 2.06
CA ASP A 257 6.78 17.35 2.38
C ASP A 257 5.69 16.37 1.97
N THR A 258 5.84 15.72 0.83
CA THR A 258 4.89 14.71 0.35
C THR A 258 4.95 13.44 1.18
N ALA A 259 6.14 12.93 1.48
CA ALA A 259 6.31 11.76 2.35
C ALA A 259 5.65 11.98 3.73
N ASN A 260 5.88 13.16 4.34
CA ASN A 260 5.25 13.53 5.61
C ASN A 260 3.72 13.66 5.51
N ARG A 261 3.21 14.23 4.41
CA ARG A 261 1.76 14.34 4.16
C ARG A 261 1.12 12.97 3.98
N SER A 262 1.77 12.06 3.25
CA SER A 262 1.30 10.69 3.03
C SER A 262 1.29 9.88 4.33
N ASP A 263 2.27 10.04 5.21
CA ASP A 263 2.25 9.50 6.58
C ASP A 263 1.01 9.99 7.36
N GLY A 264 0.62 11.26 7.19
CA GLY A 264 -0.62 11.82 7.75
C GLY A 264 -1.88 11.20 7.17
N TYR A 265 -1.93 10.90 5.87
CA TYR A 265 -3.06 10.19 5.24
C TYR A 265 -3.19 8.76 5.75
N ILE A 266 -2.07 8.05 5.86
CA ILE A 266 -2.00 6.68 6.39
C ILE A 266 -2.52 6.66 7.83
N LYS A 267 -2.07 7.62 8.65
CA LYS A 267 -2.58 7.80 10.01
C LYS A 267 -4.09 8.01 10.05
N ALA A 268 -4.63 8.89 9.22
CA ALA A 268 -6.07 9.17 9.19
C ALA A 268 -6.90 7.93 8.82
N ILE A 269 -6.42 7.12 7.87
CA ILE A 269 -7.04 5.84 7.49
C ILE A 269 -6.99 4.87 8.69
N TRP A 270 -5.82 4.71 9.32
CA TRP A 270 -5.66 3.82 10.47
C TRP A 270 -6.56 4.23 11.64
N ASP A 271 -6.54 5.49 12.04
CA ASP A 271 -7.36 6.01 13.13
C ASP A 271 -8.86 5.77 12.90
N TRP A 272 -9.30 5.97 11.65
CA TRP A 272 -10.69 5.69 11.30
C TRP A 272 -11.02 4.20 11.42
N THR A 273 -10.15 3.30 10.93
CA THR A 273 -10.37 1.85 11.06
C THR A 273 -10.47 1.43 12.52
N GLN A 274 -9.64 2.01 13.40
CA GLN A 274 -9.66 1.70 14.83
C GLN A 274 -10.86 2.34 15.57
N SER A 275 -11.52 3.31 14.97
CA SER A 275 -12.75 3.91 15.50
C SER A 275 -14.04 3.20 15.03
N ASN A 276 -13.98 2.38 13.98
CA ASN A 276 -15.12 1.75 13.35
C ASN A 276 -15.26 0.28 13.78
N GLU A 277 -16.46 -0.15 14.22
CA GLU A 277 -16.70 -1.49 14.76
C GLU A 277 -16.39 -2.63 13.78
N MET A 278 -16.59 -2.41 12.48
CA MET A 278 -16.30 -3.41 11.45
C MET A 278 -14.81 -3.66 11.27
N TYR A 279 -13.98 -2.65 11.55
CA TYR A 279 -12.54 -2.68 11.28
C TYR A 279 -11.68 -2.79 12.54
N ARG A 280 -12.14 -2.24 13.66
CA ARG A 280 -11.38 -2.17 14.91
C ARG A 280 -10.95 -3.54 15.42
N GLY A 281 -9.63 -3.75 15.55
CA GLY A 281 -9.05 -5.02 15.96
C GLY A 281 -9.22 -6.17 14.96
N LYS A 282 -9.61 -5.85 13.71
CA LYS A 282 -9.85 -6.81 12.64
C LYS A 282 -9.19 -6.39 11.31
N THR A 283 -8.38 -5.35 11.35
CA THR A 283 -7.74 -4.78 10.17
C THR A 283 -6.24 -4.89 10.28
N THR A 284 -5.62 -5.45 9.26
CA THR A 284 -4.18 -5.35 9.03
C THR A 284 -3.93 -4.29 7.95
N MET A 285 -3.02 -3.36 8.24
CA MET A 285 -2.52 -2.39 7.29
C MET A 285 -1.08 -2.71 6.96
N MET A 286 -0.77 -2.79 5.67
CA MET A 286 0.59 -2.92 5.16
C MET A 286 0.92 -1.72 4.29
N ILE A 287 2.09 -1.13 4.49
CA ILE A 287 2.61 -0.02 3.71
C ILE A 287 3.97 -0.43 3.15
N THR A 288 4.21 -0.15 1.87
CA THR A 288 5.47 -0.48 1.20
C THR A 288 5.76 0.52 0.08
N THR A 289 6.81 0.29 -0.67
CA THR A 289 7.14 0.97 -1.91
C THR A 289 7.30 -0.07 -3.03
N ASP A 290 7.19 0.36 -4.26
CA ASP A 290 7.32 -0.49 -5.45
C ASP A 290 8.76 -0.65 -5.92
N HIS A 291 9.59 0.38 -5.73
CA HIS A 291 11.05 0.37 -5.96
C HIS A 291 11.75 1.35 -5.01
N GLY A 292 13.05 1.21 -4.91
CA GLY A 292 13.92 2.17 -4.23
C GLY A 292 14.51 3.20 -5.22
N ARG A 293 15.55 3.88 -4.78
CA ARG A 293 16.27 4.89 -5.57
C ARG A 293 17.76 4.83 -5.31
N GLY A 294 18.51 5.51 -6.15
CA GLY A 294 19.95 5.70 -5.94
C GLY A 294 20.29 6.57 -4.73
N SER A 295 21.58 6.79 -4.53
CA SER A 295 22.12 7.62 -3.46
C SER A 295 22.27 9.09 -3.89
N TYR A 296 22.75 9.94 -2.95
CA TYR A 296 23.08 11.35 -3.21
C TYR A 296 24.07 11.53 -4.37
N GLU A 297 25.04 10.63 -4.53
CA GLU A 297 26.10 10.77 -5.51
C GLU A 297 25.54 10.94 -6.93
N HIS A 298 26.02 11.98 -7.63
CA HIS A 298 25.57 12.36 -8.97
C HIS A 298 24.08 12.68 -9.10
N GLY A 299 23.38 12.94 -7.98
CA GLY A 299 21.94 13.17 -7.94
C GLY A 299 21.13 11.89 -8.23
N ALA A 300 21.71 10.71 -8.04
CA ALA A 300 21.08 9.43 -8.31
C ALA A 300 19.88 9.13 -7.39
N TRP A 301 19.74 9.85 -6.26
CA TRP A 301 18.56 9.78 -5.41
C TRP A 301 17.26 10.13 -6.15
N GLY A 302 17.34 10.98 -7.19
CA GLY A 302 16.22 11.32 -8.07
C GLY A 302 15.94 10.28 -9.17
N SER A 303 16.66 9.16 -9.18
CA SER A 303 16.59 8.15 -10.26
C SER A 303 16.42 6.74 -9.69
N HIS A 304 15.83 5.87 -10.50
CA HIS A 304 15.64 4.44 -10.25
C HIS A 304 15.82 3.66 -11.57
N GLY A 305 15.59 2.35 -11.55
CA GLY A 305 15.70 1.47 -12.70
C GLY A 305 16.98 0.66 -12.72
N ASP A 306 17.09 -0.22 -13.71
CA ASP A 306 18.27 -1.04 -13.90
C ASP A 306 19.52 -0.18 -14.06
N GLY A 307 20.60 -0.58 -13.42
CA GLY A 307 21.85 0.19 -13.43
C GLY A 307 21.89 1.37 -12.45
N VAL A 308 20.85 1.62 -11.66
CA VAL A 308 20.85 2.56 -10.53
C VAL A 308 20.99 1.79 -9.21
N PRO A 309 22.21 1.64 -8.67
CA PRO A 309 22.44 0.90 -7.42
C PRO A 309 21.65 1.51 -6.27
N GLY A 310 20.90 0.70 -5.55
CA GLY A 310 20.01 1.12 -4.46
C GLY A 310 18.52 1.03 -4.83
N ALA A 311 18.18 1.13 -6.12
CA ALA A 311 16.79 1.06 -6.58
C ALA A 311 16.14 -0.31 -6.36
N GLU A 312 16.92 -1.36 -6.16
CA GLU A 312 16.43 -2.70 -5.81
C GLU A 312 16.01 -2.84 -4.34
N PHE A 313 16.42 -1.93 -3.44
CA PHE A 313 16.14 -2.05 -2.01
C PHE A 313 14.88 -1.31 -1.61
N LEU A 314 14.03 -2.03 -0.91
CA LEU A 314 12.72 -1.58 -0.47
C LEU A 314 12.58 -1.68 1.05
N TRP A 315 11.40 -1.34 1.50
CA TRP A 315 10.97 -1.48 2.88
C TRP A 315 9.48 -1.87 2.93
N THR A 316 9.05 -2.43 4.04
CA THR A 316 7.63 -2.62 4.33
C THR A 316 7.36 -2.43 5.82
N ALA A 317 6.20 -1.88 6.12
CA ALA A 317 5.68 -1.74 7.47
C ALA A 317 4.32 -2.42 7.56
N ILE A 318 4.07 -3.14 8.64
CA ILE A 318 2.81 -3.86 8.85
C ILE A 318 2.34 -3.69 10.29
N ILE A 319 1.04 -3.44 10.45
CA ILE A 319 0.38 -3.32 11.74
C ILE A 319 -1.00 -3.98 11.66
N GLY A 320 -1.34 -4.80 12.64
CA GLY A 320 -2.63 -5.50 12.68
C GLY A 320 -2.74 -6.44 13.86
N PRO A 321 -3.92 -7.06 14.08
CA PRO A 321 -4.19 -7.87 15.25
C PRO A 321 -3.37 -9.16 15.30
N ASP A 322 -2.90 -9.66 14.15
CA ASP A 322 -2.14 -10.91 14.03
C ASP A 322 -0.65 -10.69 13.86
N THR A 323 -0.21 -9.42 13.78
CA THR A 323 1.20 -9.04 13.65
C THR A 323 1.77 -8.68 15.01
N PRO A 324 2.76 -9.43 15.52
CA PRO A 324 3.40 -9.10 16.80
C PRO A 324 4.06 -7.71 16.79
N ALA A 325 3.90 -6.97 17.88
CA ALA A 325 4.48 -5.64 18.06
C ALA A 325 5.98 -5.75 18.40
N ILE A 326 6.83 -5.90 17.39
CA ILE A 326 8.29 -6.05 17.53
C ILE A 326 9.03 -4.75 17.18
N GLY A 327 8.42 -3.90 16.35
CA GLY A 327 9.01 -2.64 15.90
C GLY A 327 9.94 -2.81 14.70
N GLU A 328 11.06 -2.08 14.71
CA GLU A 328 12.09 -2.19 13.67
C GLU A 328 12.76 -3.56 13.69
N MET A 329 12.61 -4.29 12.61
CA MET A 329 13.14 -5.65 12.47
C MET A 329 14.61 -5.62 12.10
N THR A 330 15.40 -6.46 12.75
CA THR A 330 16.85 -6.54 12.54
C THR A 330 17.29 -8.00 12.36
N ASN A 331 18.37 -8.22 11.58
CA ASN A 331 18.93 -9.55 11.34
C ASN A 331 17.88 -10.58 10.86
N THR A 332 17.06 -10.17 9.89
CA THR A 332 16.04 -11.04 9.28
C THR A 332 16.59 -11.77 8.07
N ASP A 333 15.91 -12.84 7.65
CA ASP A 333 16.09 -13.34 6.30
C ASP A 333 15.73 -12.23 5.28
N THR A 334 16.33 -12.29 4.10
CA THR A 334 15.99 -11.37 3.01
C THR A 334 14.54 -11.57 2.58
N ILE A 335 13.78 -10.49 2.53
CA ILE A 335 12.39 -10.48 2.07
C ILE A 335 12.37 -10.04 0.59
N ALA A 336 11.71 -10.82 -0.24
CA ALA A 336 11.36 -10.45 -1.60
C ALA A 336 9.99 -9.78 -1.63
N THR A 337 9.80 -8.76 -2.46
CA THR A 337 8.50 -8.08 -2.66
C THR A 337 7.40 -9.07 -3.04
N SER A 338 7.74 -10.09 -3.81
CA SER A 338 6.83 -11.19 -4.20
C SER A 338 6.22 -11.99 -3.03
N GLN A 339 6.74 -11.84 -1.81
CA GLN A 339 6.20 -12.50 -0.62
C GLN A 339 5.00 -11.74 0.00
N LEU A 340 4.81 -10.46 -0.33
CA LEU A 340 3.85 -9.60 0.35
C LEU A 340 2.40 -9.96 -0.01
N ALA A 341 2.10 -10.20 -1.30
CA ALA A 341 0.76 -10.64 -1.72
C ALA A 341 0.33 -11.93 -1.01
N THR A 342 1.22 -12.93 -0.97
CA THR A 342 0.97 -14.20 -0.30
C THR A 342 0.75 -14.01 1.21
N THR A 343 1.54 -13.12 1.84
CA THR A 343 1.40 -12.81 3.27
C THR A 343 0.06 -12.17 3.59
N LEU A 344 -0.42 -11.22 2.76
CA LEU A 344 -1.72 -10.58 2.93
C LEU A 344 -2.88 -11.54 2.68
N GLY A 345 -2.80 -12.37 1.62
CA GLY A 345 -3.78 -13.43 1.36
C GLY A 345 -3.88 -14.41 2.53
N TYR A 346 -2.73 -14.79 3.10
CA TYR A 346 -2.65 -15.71 4.22
C TYR A 346 -3.30 -15.14 5.49
N LEU A 347 -3.09 -13.87 5.81
CA LEU A 347 -3.75 -13.17 6.92
C LEU A 347 -5.28 -13.12 6.76
N LEU A 348 -5.76 -13.02 5.53
CA LEU A 348 -7.19 -13.09 5.22
C LEU A 348 -7.76 -14.52 5.22
N GLY A 349 -6.91 -15.53 5.39
CA GLY A 349 -7.30 -16.94 5.48
C GLY A 349 -7.18 -17.73 4.19
N TYR A 350 -6.61 -17.15 3.15
CA TYR A 350 -6.50 -17.75 1.83
C TYR A 350 -5.05 -18.08 1.47
N ASP A 351 -4.87 -19.15 0.71
CA ASP A 351 -3.62 -19.45 0.03
C ASP A 351 -3.68 -18.82 -1.36
N PHE A 352 -3.02 -17.68 -1.51
CA PHE A 352 -3.00 -16.94 -2.77
C PHE A 352 -2.39 -17.76 -3.89
N ILE A 353 -3.05 -17.79 -5.04
CA ILE A 353 -2.66 -18.49 -6.26
C ILE A 353 -2.65 -17.50 -7.42
N SER A 354 -1.59 -17.51 -8.20
CA SER A 354 -1.45 -16.77 -9.45
C SER A 354 -1.04 -17.70 -10.60
N ASN A 355 -0.67 -17.15 -11.75
CA ASN A 355 -0.28 -17.90 -12.96
C ASN A 355 1.03 -18.69 -12.79
N GLN A 356 1.88 -18.25 -11.87
CA GLN A 356 3.18 -18.85 -11.55
C GLN A 356 3.26 -19.13 -10.05
N PRO A 357 4.24 -19.91 -9.58
CA PRO A 357 4.49 -20.08 -8.16
C PRO A 357 4.76 -18.74 -7.47
N VAL A 358 4.00 -18.45 -6.44
CA VAL A 358 4.12 -17.21 -5.66
C VAL A 358 5.16 -17.31 -4.54
N GLY A 359 5.62 -16.18 -4.04
CA GLY A 359 6.52 -16.11 -2.89
C GLY A 359 5.92 -16.75 -1.63
N HIS A 360 6.77 -17.13 -0.70
CA HIS A 360 6.32 -17.70 0.58
C HIS A 360 5.86 -16.62 1.54
N VAL A 361 4.98 -16.98 2.47
CA VAL A 361 4.55 -16.11 3.58
C VAL A 361 5.75 -15.64 4.39
N VAL A 362 5.75 -14.41 4.81
CA VAL A 362 6.74 -13.87 5.75
C VAL A 362 6.28 -14.22 7.17
N ASP A 363 6.78 -15.33 7.70
CA ASP A 363 6.33 -15.93 8.96
C ASP A 363 6.16 -14.93 10.13
N PRO A 364 7.14 -14.04 10.43
CA PRO A 364 6.96 -13.12 11.57
C PRO A 364 5.82 -12.11 11.40
N MET A 365 5.48 -11.73 10.15
CA MET A 365 4.39 -10.79 9.88
C MET A 365 3.02 -11.37 10.26
N VAL A 366 2.92 -12.70 10.23
CA VAL A 366 1.68 -13.45 10.54
C VAL A 366 1.73 -14.14 11.90
N GLY A 367 2.64 -13.72 12.78
CA GLY A 367 2.74 -14.25 14.14
C GLY A 367 3.40 -15.62 14.25
N LEU A 368 3.94 -16.18 13.19
CA LEU A 368 4.68 -17.43 13.19
C LEU A 368 6.16 -17.15 13.54
N ILE A 369 6.44 -16.93 14.81
CA ILE A 369 7.80 -16.69 15.31
C ILE A 369 8.41 -18.04 15.69
N LYS A 370 9.57 -18.40 15.06
CA LYS A 370 10.34 -19.61 15.37
C LYS A 370 11.22 -19.41 16.57
#